data_b40b0c0e9ab1fe2f2409cc0c1f73f9db
#
_entry.id   b40b0c0e9ab1fe2f2409cc0c1f73f9db
#
_cell.length_a   1.000
_cell.length_b   1.000
_cell.length_c   1.000
_cell.angle_alpha   90.00
_cell.angle_beta   90.00
_cell.angle_gamma   90.00
#
_symmetry.space_group_name_H-M   'P 1'
#
loop_
_entity.id
_entity.type
_entity.pdbx_description
1 polymer ?
#
loop_
_entity_poly.entity_id
_entity_poly.type
_entity_poly.pdbx_seq_one_letter_code
_entity_poly.pdbx_strand_id
1 'polypeptide(L)'
;MSISDSDCETTLWDPKARGKGSCNTASMSDIQEAANQLLDVNLHEDESSIQVTDNGLRSESEQLQVIIGATVPTGFEQTAADEVQEKLGSSCKISKDRGKIYFDVSVERLAQVHCLRSVDNLFVVVQEFKDYQFQKTKEEVLQDFEDLAGKLPWSDPLKVWKINTSFKKKKTKRKKINQNSSKEKIDNGQADKTDERDIKKEFTNNTLDSQILDYYENPAIKEEISTLVSDDLASCRGDTDEISKEETEPQVLKFRVTCNRAGEKHCFTSNEAARNFGGAVQDYFKWKADMTNFDVEVLLNIHDNEVIVGIALTEESLHRRNITHFGPTTLRSTLAYGMLRLCAPQPTDIIIDPMCGTGAIPIEGATEWSNCYHIAGDNNPLAVNRAANNISSLLTKNQIKEGKPSWGLPIDAIQWDICNLPLRTGSVDIIVTDMPFGKRMGSKKRNWNLYPACLREMSRVCRPGTGRAVLLTQDKKCFTKALSGMGRVWRKVHTVWINIGGLHAAVYLLKRTPQTFVHPSQDGEKLLGNAKNEDD
;
A
#
# COMPACT_ATOMS: atom_id res chain seq x y z
N MET A 1 -18.65 45.17 -49.75
CA MET A 1 -18.69 44.07 -50.76
C MET A 1 -19.33 42.87 -50.08
N SER A 2 -20.53 42.66 -50.51
CA SER A 2 -21.48 41.61 -50.13
C SER A 2 -21.11 40.25 -50.74
N ILE A 3 -21.38 39.15 -50.02
CA ILE A 3 -21.75 37.81 -50.52
C ILE A 3 -22.24 37.09 -49.23
N SER A 4 -23.48 36.94 -49.00
CA SER A 4 -24.64 36.09 -49.38
C SER A 4 -24.65 34.73 -48.67
N ASP A 5 -25.74 34.56 -47.90
CA ASP A 5 -26.22 33.39 -47.19
C ASP A 5 -26.46 32.20 -48.12
N SER A 6 -26.32 30.99 -47.57
CA SER A 6 -27.14 29.84 -48.02
C SER A 6 -27.22 28.74 -46.91
N ASP A 7 -28.38 28.63 -46.33
CA ASP A 7 -29.15 27.44 -45.97
C ASP A 7 -28.48 26.24 -45.31
N CYS A 8 -28.83 26.02 -44.04
CA CYS A 8 -28.85 24.70 -43.46
C CYS A 8 -30.20 24.47 -42.75
N GLU A 9 -31.00 23.59 -43.32
CA GLU A 9 -32.33 23.22 -42.91
C GLU A 9 -32.35 22.55 -41.54
N THR A 10 -33.19 23.05 -40.68
CA THR A 10 -33.62 22.43 -39.41
C THR A 10 -34.70 21.41 -39.67
N THR A 11 -34.41 20.10 -39.51
CA THR A 11 -35.44 19.07 -39.45
C THR A 11 -35.96 18.93 -37.99
N LEU A 12 -37.19 19.35 -37.80
CA LEU A 12 -38.03 19.10 -36.64
C LEU A 12 -38.33 17.61 -36.51
N TRP A 13 -38.14 17.06 -35.31
CA TRP A 13 -38.48 15.68 -34.97
C TRP A 13 -39.90 15.62 -34.36
N ASP A 14 -40.80 14.86 -35.02
CA ASP A 14 -42.19 14.65 -34.63
C ASP A 14 -42.33 13.41 -33.71
N PRO A 15 -42.97 13.48 -32.53
CA PRO A 15 -43.01 12.35 -31.57
C PRO A 15 -44.29 11.50 -31.67
N LYS A 16 -44.73 11.10 -32.86
CA LYS A 16 -45.85 10.16 -33.01
C LYS A 16 -45.64 9.12 -34.11
N ALA A 17 -44.82 8.10 -33.79
CA ALA A 17 -44.90 6.82 -34.50
C ALA A 17 -44.68 5.67 -33.49
N ARG A 18 -45.79 5.06 -33.07
CA ARG A 18 -45.79 3.79 -32.35
C ARG A 18 -45.53 2.65 -33.30
N GLY A 19 -44.33 2.04 -33.24
CA GLY A 19 -44.03 0.74 -33.81
C GLY A 19 -43.69 -0.23 -32.70
N LYS A 20 -44.49 -1.28 -32.49
CA LYS A 20 -44.23 -2.39 -31.60
C LYS A 20 -43.03 -3.21 -32.13
N GLY A 21 -41.88 -3.10 -31.51
CA GLY A 21 -40.76 -3.99 -31.67
C GLY A 21 -40.42 -4.58 -30.31
N SER A 22 -40.61 -5.90 -30.14
CA SER A 22 -40.24 -6.64 -28.95
C SER A 22 -38.72 -6.66 -28.80
N CYS A 23 -38.22 -6.02 -27.78
CA CYS A 23 -36.81 -6.14 -27.38
C CYS A 23 -36.72 -7.41 -26.54
N ASN A 24 -36.20 -8.50 -27.11
CA ASN A 24 -35.81 -9.69 -26.37
C ASN A 24 -34.59 -9.34 -25.53
N THR A 25 -34.75 -9.19 -24.26
CA THR A 25 -33.65 -9.18 -23.27
C THR A 25 -33.19 -10.62 -23.11
N ALA A 26 -32.02 -10.95 -23.65
CA ALA A 26 -31.35 -12.20 -23.37
C ALA A 26 -31.18 -12.38 -21.84
N SER A 27 -31.52 -13.55 -21.33
CA SER A 27 -31.39 -13.86 -19.92
C SER A 27 -29.92 -14.11 -19.56
N MET A 28 -29.57 -14.00 -18.28
CA MET A 28 -28.22 -14.32 -17.78
C MET A 28 -27.80 -15.76 -18.11
N SER A 29 -28.76 -16.67 -18.30
CA SER A 29 -28.52 -18.05 -18.76
C SER A 29 -28.01 -18.11 -20.21
N ASP A 30 -28.52 -17.26 -21.09
CA ASP A 30 -28.13 -17.25 -22.52
C ASP A 30 -26.71 -16.72 -22.73
N ILE A 31 -26.25 -15.82 -21.84
CA ILE A 31 -24.88 -15.30 -21.83
C ILE A 31 -23.90 -16.35 -21.29
N GLN A 32 -24.32 -17.15 -20.31
CA GLN A 32 -23.50 -18.22 -19.74
C GLN A 32 -23.35 -19.40 -20.73
N GLU A 33 -24.38 -19.70 -21.49
CA GLU A 33 -24.36 -20.75 -22.51
C GLU A 33 -23.50 -20.38 -23.74
N ALA A 34 -23.52 -19.10 -24.14
CA ALA A 34 -22.63 -18.57 -25.17
C ALA A 34 -21.15 -18.57 -24.74
N ALA A 35 -20.86 -18.32 -23.45
CA ALA A 35 -19.51 -18.39 -22.90
C ALA A 35 -18.97 -19.83 -22.86
N ASN A 36 -19.83 -20.80 -22.56
CA ASN A 36 -19.44 -22.23 -22.53
C ASN A 36 -19.23 -22.80 -23.95
N GLN A 37 -19.97 -22.33 -24.95
CA GLN A 37 -19.76 -22.73 -26.35
C GLN A 37 -18.46 -22.19 -26.97
N LEU A 38 -17.91 -21.07 -26.44
CA LEU A 38 -16.61 -20.55 -26.85
C LEU A 38 -15.41 -21.29 -26.24
N LEU A 39 -15.64 -22.04 -25.16
CA LEU A 39 -14.61 -22.88 -24.52
C LEU A 39 -14.46 -24.27 -25.19
N ASP A 40 -15.51 -24.76 -25.86
CA ASP A 40 -15.51 -26.08 -26.51
C ASP A 40 -14.94 -26.10 -27.95
N VAL A 41 -14.59 -24.97 -28.55
CA VAL A 41 -14.09 -24.90 -29.92
C VAL A 41 -12.57 -25.14 -30.07
N ASN A 42 -11.82 -25.26 -28.94
CA ASN A 42 -10.36 -25.42 -29.00
C ASN A 42 -9.82 -26.80 -28.58
N LEU A 43 -10.64 -27.87 -28.63
CA LEU A 43 -10.21 -29.24 -28.30
C LEU A 43 -10.61 -30.25 -29.36
N HIS A 44 -10.17 -30.07 -30.62
CA HIS A 44 -10.11 -31.16 -31.61
C HIS A 44 -8.95 -30.88 -32.57
N GLU A 45 -7.78 -31.40 -32.27
CA GLU A 45 -6.78 -31.81 -33.26
C GLU A 45 -6.09 -33.10 -32.78
N ASP A 46 -6.44 -34.16 -33.48
CA ASP A 46 -5.69 -35.39 -33.78
C ASP A 46 -4.94 -36.18 -32.71
N GLU A 47 -5.62 -37.21 -32.23
CA GLU A 47 -4.97 -38.46 -31.78
C GLU A 47 -4.49 -39.31 -32.95
N SER A 48 -3.18 -39.42 -33.17
CA SER A 48 -2.56 -40.59 -33.83
C SER A 48 -1.29 -40.98 -33.08
N SER A 49 -1.45 -42.05 -32.31
CA SER A 49 -0.50 -43.10 -31.91
C SER A 49 1.01 -42.88 -32.11
N ILE A 50 1.74 -42.72 -31.00
CA ILE A 50 3.04 -43.40 -30.76
C ILE A 50 3.13 -43.71 -29.25
N GLN A 51 3.12 -45.02 -28.93
CA GLN A 51 3.52 -45.53 -27.63
C GLN A 51 5.04 -45.35 -27.48
N VAL A 52 5.46 -44.45 -26.63
CA VAL A 52 6.81 -44.45 -26.06
C VAL A 52 6.66 -44.51 -24.55
N THR A 53 6.99 -45.63 -23.99
CA THR A 53 7.18 -45.80 -22.56
C THR A 53 8.41 -45.02 -22.16
N ASP A 54 8.22 -43.84 -21.58
CA ASP A 54 9.27 -43.14 -20.87
C ASP A 54 8.83 -42.95 -19.40
N ASN A 55 9.44 -43.74 -18.53
CA ASN A 55 9.42 -43.57 -17.09
C ASN A 55 10.26 -42.32 -16.77
N GLY A 56 9.77 -41.13 -17.11
CA GLY A 56 10.30 -39.86 -16.69
C GLY A 56 9.73 -39.49 -15.32
N LEU A 57 10.47 -39.77 -14.26
CA LEU A 57 10.34 -39.14 -12.95
C LEU A 57 10.25 -37.61 -13.18
N ARG A 58 9.02 -37.05 -13.23
CA ARG A 58 8.82 -35.64 -12.90
C ARG A 58 9.14 -35.52 -11.41
N SER A 59 10.35 -35.09 -11.09
CA SER A 59 10.64 -34.50 -9.80
C SER A 59 9.77 -33.26 -9.70
N GLU A 60 8.63 -33.34 -9.00
CA GLU A 60 8.01 -32.19 -8.39
C GLU A 60 9.09 -31.60 -7.48
N SER A 61 9.81 -30.57 -7.95
CA SER A 61 10.63 -29.76 -7.07
C SER A 61 9.67 -29.21 -6.04
N GLU A 62 9.70 -29.72 -4.81
CA GLU A 62 8.93 -29.18 -3.70
C GLU A 62 9.28 -27.71 -3.57
N GLN A 63 8.39 -26.84 -4.07
CA GLN A 63 8.55 -25.39 -3.95
C GLN A 63 8.56 -25.05 -2.46
N LEU A 64 9.63 -24.44 -1.98
CA LEU A 64 9.74 -24.04 -0.58
C LEU A 64 8.61 -23.06 -0.22
N GLN A 65 7.66 -23.53 0.58
CA GLN A 65 6.55 -22.74 1.12
C GLN A 65 6.94 -22.17 2.47
N VAL A 66 6.68 -20.89 2.68
CA VAL A 66 6.98 -20.19 3.93
C VAL A 66 5.83 -19.29 4.36
N ILE A 67 5.71 -19.07 5.66
CA ILE A 67 4.73 -18.14 6.22
C ILE A 67 5.35 -16.75 6.30
N ILE A 68 4.72 -15.80 5.65
CA ILE A 68 5.05 -14.37 5.77
C ILE A 68 4.10 -13.73 6.75
N GLY A 69 4.67 -13.01 7.71
CA GLY A 69 3.96 -12.08 8.56
C GLY A 69 4.12 -10.65 8.05
N ALA A 70 3.05 -9.86 8.10
CA ALA A 70 3.07 -8.47 7.71
C ALA A 70 2.39 -7.59 8.75
N THR A 71 3.01 -6.45 9.08
CA THR A 71 2.35 -5.42 9.88
C THR A 71 1.54 -4.51 8.97
N VAL A 72 0.33 -4.14 9.40
CA VAL A 72 -0.61 -3.31 8.64
C VAL A 72 -1.19 -2.20 9.53
N PRO A 73 -1.68 -1.08 8.96
CA PRO A 73 -2.41 -0.09 9.75
C PRO A 73 -3.61 -0.73 10.43
N THR A 74 -3.69 -0.61 11.77
CA THR A 74 -4.78 -1.20 12.55
C THR A 74 -6.14 -0.71 12.04
N GLY A 75 -7.05 -1.65 11.77
CA GLY A 75 -8.37 -1.44 11.17
C GLY A 75 -8.42 -1.72 9.68
N PHE A 76 -7.28 -1.86 9.00
CA PHE A 76 -7.18 -2.22 7.59
C PHE A 76 -6.67 -3.65 7.36
N GLU A 77 -6.73 -4.51 8.37
CA GLU A 77 -6.28 -5.90 8.27
C GLU A 77 -7.05 -6.67 7.19
N GLN A 78 -8.36 -6.50 7.10
CA GLN A 78 -9.17 -7.13 6.05
C GLN A 78 -8.81 -6.60 4.66
N THR A 79 -8.60 -5.28 4.52
CA THR A 79 -8.15 -4.68 3.26
C THR A 79 -6.81 -5.23 2.78
N ALA A 80 -5.90 -5.49 3.73
CA ALA A 80 -4.62 -6.10 3.42
C ALA A 80 -4.76 -7.58 3.05
N ALA A 81 -5.63 -8.33 3.73
CA ALA A 81 -5.94 -9.70 3.39
C ALA A 81 -6.55 -9.82 1.98
N ASP A 82 -7.47 -8.92 1.63
CA ASP A 82 -8.06 -8.84 0.30
C ASP A 82 -7.00 -8.53 -0.78
N GLU A 83 -6.04 -7.64 -0.49
CA GLU A 83 -4.93 -7.35 -1.42
C GLU A 83 -4.03 -8.58 -1.64
N VAL A 84 -3.70 -9.31 -0.57
CA VAL A 84 -2.90 -10.54 -0.66
C VAL A 84 -3.64 -11.59 -1.49
N GLN A 85 -4.94 -11.78 -1.25
CA GLN A 85 -5.74 -12.72 -2.05
C GLN A 85 -5.78 -12.33 -3.53
N GLU A 86 -5.94 -11.06 -3.85
CA GLU A 86 -5.99 -10.57 -5.24
C GLU A 86 -4.62 -10.68 -5.95
N LYS A 87 -3.54 -10.26 -5.28
CA LYS A 87 -2.21 -10.19 -5.91
C LYS A 87 -1.41 -11.48 -5.81
N LEU A 88 -1.62 -12.26 -4.76
CA LEU A 88 -0.85 -13.48 -4.48
C LEU A 88 -1.69 -14.77 -4.53
N GLY A 89 -3.02 -14.69 -4.57
CA GLY A 89 -3.90 -15.86 -4.50
C GLY A 89 -3.84 -16.61 -3.17
N SER A 90 -3.22 -16.03 -2.14
CA SER A 90 -3.03 -16.65 -0.83
C SER A 90 -4.10 -16.17 0.16
N SER A 91 -4.65 -17.10 0.94
CA SER A 91 -5.53 -16.74 2.05
C SER A 91 -4.74 -16.19 3.24
N CYS A 92 -5.34 -15.24 3.96
CA CYS A 92 -4.70 -14.61 5.11
C CYS A 92 -5.35 -14.98 6.43
N LYS A 93 -4.52 -15.23 7.44
CA LYS A 93 -4.90 -15.25 8.85
C LYS A 93 -4.69 -13.84 9.41
N ILE A 94 -5.76 -13.20 9.91
CA ILE A 94 -5.66 -11.93 10.63
C ILE A 94 -5.34 -12.21 12.09
N SER A 95 -4.35 -11.50 12.64
CA SER A 95 -3.95 -11.64 14.05
C SER A 95 -5.04 -11.12 14.99
N LYS A 96 -5.19 -11.78 16.15
CA LYS A 96 -6.13 -11.35 17.20
C LYS A 96 -5.74 -10.01 17.83
N ASP A 97 -4.44 -9.70 17.91
CA ASP A 97 -3.91 -8.44 18.47
C ASP A 97 -4.03 -7.25 17.51
N ARG A 98 -4.64 -7.45 16.33
CA ARG A 98 -4.78 -6.48 15.25
C ARG A 98 -3.45 -5.95 14.70
N GLY A 99 -3.52 -5.31 13.56
CA GLY A 99 -2.35 -4.69 12.92
C GLY A 99 -1.36 -5.67 12.33
N LYS A 100 -1.70 -6.97 12.21
CA LYS A 100 -0.87 -8.00 11.57
C LYS A 100 -1.72 -8.99 10.78
N ILE A 101 -1.16 -9.47 9.67
CA ILE A 101 -1.69 -10.58 8.87
C ILE A 101 -0.59 -11.60 8.61
N TYR A 102 -0.97 -12.86 8.38
CA TYR A 102 -0.08 -13.97 8.07
C TYR A 102 -0.63 -14.73 6.86
N PHE A 103 0.25 -15.12 5.93
CA PHE A 103 -0.13 -15.85 4.71
C PHE A 103 1.01 -16.71 4.20
N ASP A 104 0.66 -17.83 3.55
CA ASP A 104 1.61 -18.74 2.94
C ASP A 104 2.00 -18.25 1.54
N VAL A 105 3.27 -18.39 1.18
CA VAL A 105 3.78 -18.01 -0.13
C VAL A 105 4.97 -18.89 -0.52
N SER A 106 5.09 -19.21 -1.82
CA SER A 106 6.31 -19.81 -2.34
C SER A 106 7.44 -18.78 -2.40
N VAL A 107 8.67 -19.19 -2.14
CA VAL A 107 9.85 -18.31 -2.13
C VAL A 107 10.04 -17.60 -3.48
N GLU A 108 9.64 -18.20 -4.59
CA GLU A 108 9.67 -17.62 -5.93
C GLU A 108 8.81 -16.35 -6.05
N ARG A 109 7.76 -16.23 -5.25
CA ARG A 109 6.84 -15.08 -5.23
C ARG A 109 7.23 -14.00 -4.22
N LEU A 110 8.38 -14.13 -3.56
CA LEU A 110 8.83 -13.18 -2.54
C LEU A 110 8.92 -11.73 -3.07
N ALA A 111 9.27 -11.56 -4.36
CA ALA A 111 9.25 -10.25 -4.99
C ALA A 111 7.85 -9.61 -5.03
N GLN A 112 6.83 -10.40 -5.33
CA GLN A 112 5.45 -9.93 -5.38
C GLN A 112 4.95 -9.53 -3.99
N VAL A 113 5.45 -10.20 -2.92
CA VAL A 113 5.16 -9.83 -1.52
C VAL A 113 5.65 -8.39 -1.22
N HIS A 114 6.80 -7.99 -1.75
CA HIS A 114 7.31 -6.62 -1.59
C HIS A 114 6.52 -5.57 -2.38
N CYS A 115 5.66 -5.98 -3.33
CA CYS A 115 4.77 -5.09 -4.08
C CYS A 115 3.43 -4.82 -3.36
N LEU A 116 3.17 -5.45 -2.22
CA LEU A 116 1.99 -5.19 -1.40
C LEU A 116 2.01 -3.74 -0.87
N ARG A 117 0.90 -3.03 -1.04
CA ARG A 117 0.78 -1.61 -0.68
C ARG A 117 0.13 -1.34 0.66
N SER A 118 -0.63 -2.30 1.15
CA SER A 118 -1.32 -2.22 2.45
C SER A 118 -0.42 -2.52 3.65
N VAL A 119 0.80 -3.02 3.43
CA VAL A 119 1.69 -3.52 4.49
C VAL A 119 2.79 -2.52 4.84
N ASP A 120 3.06 -2.36 6.15
CA ASP A 120 4.13 -1.49 6.67
C ASP A 120 5.48 -2.23 6.72
N ASN A 121 5.52 -3.44 7.27
CA ASN A 121 6.74 -4.25 7.39
C ASN A 121 6.43 -5.71 7.09
N LEU A 122 7.42 -6.41 6.56
CA LEU A 122 7.37 -7.82 6.20
C LEU A 122 8.40 -8.61 7.02
N PHE A 123 8.07 -9.82 7.40
CA PHE A 123 8.98 -10.75 8.05
C PHE A 123 8.61 -12.20 7.70
N VAL A 124 9.58 -13.08 7.62
CA VAL A 124 9.33 -14.51 7.51
C VAL A 124 9.18 -15.09 8.91
N VAL A 125 8.16 -15.91 9.11
CA VAL A 125 7.91 -16.60 10.38
C VAL A 125 8.88 -17.76 10.53
N VAL A 126 9.58 -17.82 11.66
CA VAL A 126 10.41 -18.96 12.07
C VAL A 126 9.55 -19.99 12.76
N GLN A 127 8.79 -19.54 13.78
CA GLN A 127 7.89 -20.39 14.55
C GLN A 127 6.74 -19.60 15.15
N GLU A 128 5.53 -20.18 15.13
CA GLU A 128 4.34 -19.70 15.86
C GLU A 128 4.04 -20.67 17.02
N PHE A 129 3.87 -20.12 18.22
CA PHE A 129 3.37 -20.80 19.40
C PHE A 129 2.02 -20.17 19.77
N LYS A 130 0.92 -20.91 19.60
CA LYS A 130 -0.47 -20.42 19.80
C LYS A 130 -0.89 -20.35 21.26
N ASP A 131 -0.26 -21.15 22.10
CA ASP A 131 -0.54 -21.26 23.55
C ASP A 131 0.77 -21.53 24.30
N TYR A 132 1.64 -20.52 24.33
CA TYR A 132 2.92 -20.59 25.00
C TYR A 132 2.69 -20.55 26.53
N GLN A 133 3.18 -21.57 27.22
CA GLN A 133 3.03 -21.69 28.66
C GLN A 133 4.17 -20.93 29.35
N PHE A 134 3.94 -19.67 29.66
CA PHE A 134 4.91 -18.89 30.43
C PHE A 134 5.00 -19.42 31.88
N GLN A 135 6.23 -19.57 32.36
CA GLN A 135 6.50 -19.96 33.74
C GLN A 135 5.99 -18.89 34.74
N LYS A 136 5.88 -19.27 36.02
CA LYS A 136 5.31 -18.39 37.03
C LYS A 136 6.27 -17.31 37.51
N THR A 137 7.57 -17.58 37.53
CA THR A 137 8.59 -16.65 37.94
C THR A 137 9.24 -15.99 36.74
N LYS A 138 9.76 -14.79 36.94
CA LYS A 138 10.44 -14.02 35.91
C LYS A 138 11.73 -14.71 35.44
N GLU A 139 12.48 -15.22 36.40
CA GLU A 139 13.75 -15.89 36.15
C GLU A 139 13.57 -17.12 35.28
N GLU A 140 12.56 -17.95 35.54
CA GLU A 140 12.24 -19.13 34.76
C GLU A 140 11.82 -18.75 33.33
N VAL A 141 10.99 -17.71 33.16
CA VAL A 141 10.59 -17.25 31.82
C VAL A 141 11.79 -16.73 31.03
N LEU A 142 12.71 -16.02 31.65
CA LEU A 142 13.90 -15.50 31.00
C LEU A 142 14.84 -16.65 30.58
N GLN A 143 14.93 -17.71 31.41
CA GLN A 143 15.66 -18.94 31.07
C GLN A 143 14.99 -19.66 29.87
N ASP A 144 13.65 -19.75 29.85
CA ASP A 144 12.93 -20.32 28.70
C ASP A 144 13.28 -19.61 27.39
N PHE A 145 13.47 -18.28 27.40
CA PHE A 145 13.91 -17.54 26.23
C PHE A 145 15.36 -17.85 25.83
N GLU A 146 16.24 -18.11 26.79
CA GLU A 146 17.61 -18.56 26.52
C GLU A 146 17.62 -19.96 25.87
N ASP A 147 16.76 -20.85 26.31
CA ASP A 147 16.65 -22.21 25.75
C ASP A 147 15.91 -22.23 24.41
N LEU A 148 15.14 -21.21 24.08
CA LEU A 148 14.26 -21.18 22.92
C LEU A 148 15.06 -21.17 21.61
N ALA A 149 16.14 -20.41 21.53
CA ALA A 149 16.89 -20.20 20.28
C ALA A 149 17.39 -21.51 19.64
N GLY A 150 17.84 -22.46 20.47
CA GLY A 150 18.34 -23.77 20.01
C GLY A 150 17.25 -24.73 19.53
N LYS A 151 15.98 -24.45 19.82
CA LYS A 151 14.82 -25.31 19.49
C LYS A 151 14.07 -24.86 18.23
N LEU A 152 14.45 -23.73 17.64
CA LEU A 152 13.74 -23.11 16.52
C LEU A 152 14.23 -23.63 15.16
N PRO A 153 13.33 -23.81 14.17
CA PRO A 153 13.68 -24.26 12.82
C PRO A 153 14.19 -23.09 11.95
N TRP A 154 15.42 -22.67 12.15
CA TRP A 154 16.00 -21.49 11.50
C TRP A 154 16.32 -21.67 10.01
N SER A 155 16.48 -22.92 9.52
CA SER A 155 17.01 -23.23 8.20
C SER A 155 16.29 -22.47 7.07
N ASP A 156 15.01 -22.75 6.87
CA ASP A 156 14.24 -22.19 5.76
C ASP A 156 13.98 -20.67 5.88
N PRO A 157 13.62 -20.12 7.06
CA PRO A 157 13.54 -18.69 7.22
C PRO A 157 14.85 -17.94 6.92
N LEU A 158 16.00 -18.52 7.26
CA LEU A 158 17.30 -17.92 6.93
C LEU A 158 17.62 -18.00 5.43
N LYS A 159 17.23 -19.09 4.73
CA LYS A 159 17.30 -19.15 3.25
C LYS A 159 16.51 -18.02 2.63
N VAL A 160 15.25 -17.83 3.07
CA VAL A 160 14.38 -16.73 2.59
C VAL A 160 15.02 -15.36 2.84
N TRP A 161 15.55 -15.13 4.03
CA TRP A 161 16.26 -13.89 4.35
C TRP A 161 17.49 -13.66 3.47
N LYS A 162 18.31 -14.71 3.21
CA LYS A 162 19.48 -14.64 2.30
C LYS A 162 19.05 -14.26 0.89
N ILE A 163 18.02 -14.93 0.34
CA ILE A 163 17.45 -14.63 -0.97
C ILE A 163 16.99 -13.17 -1.02
N ASN A 164 16.20 -12.73 -0.05
CA ASN A 164 15.73 -11.35 0.06
C ASN A 164 16.87 -10.33 0.10
N THR A 165 17.97 -10.63 0.79
CA THR A 165 19.14 -9.75 0.91
C THR A 165 19.96 -9.71 -0.38
N SER A 166 20.03 -10.83 -1.13
CA SER A 166 20.74 -10.88 -2.42
C SER A 166 20.15 -9.92 -3.45
N PHE A 167 18.81 -9.75 -3.46
CA PHE A 167 18.12 -8.79 -4.31
C PHE A 167 18.57 -7.34 -4.06
N LYS A 168 18.80 -6.99 -2.80
CA LYS A 168 19.21 -5.64 -2.38
C LYS A 168 20.67 -5.34 -2.76
N LYS A 169 21.59 -6.29 -2.55
CA LYS A 169 23.02 -6.13 -2.87
C LYS A 169 23.27 -5.92 -4.36
N LYS A 170 22.59 -6.68 -5.23
CA LYS A 170 22.67 -6.51 -6.70
C LYS A 170 22.19 -5.13 -7.16
N LYS A 171 21.16 -4.59 -6.52
CA LYS A 171 20.62 -3.25 -6.80
C LYS A 171 21.63 -2.13 -6.48
N THR A 172 22.33 -2.23 -5.36
CA THR A 172 23.34 -1.26 -4.94
C THR A 172 24.56 -1.27 -5.88
N LYS A 173 25.00 -2.44 -6.37
CA LYS A 173 26.09 -2.56 -7.36
C LYS A 173 25.72 -1.90 -8.69
N ARG A 174 24.51 -2.12 -9.22
CA ARG A 174 24.05 -1.48 -10.46
C ARG A 174 23.95 0.04 -10.35
N LYS A 175 23.49 0.58 -9.21
CA LYS A 175 23.48 2.04 -8.97
C LYS A 175 24.88 2.64 -8.99
N LYS A 176 25.90 1.98 -8.41
CA LYS A 176 27.29 2.46 -8.43
C LYS A 176 27.88 2.47 -9.85
N ILE A 177 27.58 1.47 -10.68
CA ILE A 177 28.04 1.40 -12.07
C ILE A 177 27.42 2.53 -12.91
N ASN A 178 26.11 2.77 -12.78
CA ASN A 178 25.44 3.84 -13.51
C ASN A 178 25.85 5.26 -13.06
N GLN A 179 26.25 5.45 -11.80
CA GLN A 179 26.76 6.75 -11.32
C GLN A 179 28.19 7.01 -11.78
N ASN A 180 29.01 5.98 -11.99
CA ASN A 180 30.36 6.15 -12.53
C ASN A 180 30.34 6.45 -14.03
N SER A 181 29.43 5.85 -14.81
CA SER A 181 29.28 6.14 -16.24
C SER A 181 28.71 7.54 -16.54
N SER A 182 27.99 8.15 -15.58
CA SER A 182 27.49 9.52 -15.71
C SER A 182 28.48 10.59 -15.24
N LYS A 183 29.49 10.23 -14.42
CA LYS A 183 30.52 11.19 -13.98
C LYS A 183 31.59 11.47 -15.05
N GLU A 184 31.78 10.59 -16.01
CA GLU A 184 32.75 10.83 -17.11
C GLU A 184 32.25 11.78 -18.21
N LYS A 185 31.00 12.28 -18.15
CA LYS A 185 30.40 13.13 -19.18
C LYS A 185 30.11 14.59 -18.79
N ILE A 186 30.45 15.02 -17.58
CA ILE A 186 30.21 16.42 -17.14
C ILE A 186 31.46 16.93 -16.42
N ASP A 187 32.42 17.37 -17.20
CA ASP A 187 33.43 18.33 -16.75
C ASP A 187 33.24 19.58 -17.61
N ASN A 188 32.64 20.61 -16.99
CA ASN A 188 32.71 22.05 -17.23
C ASN A 188 31.40 22.76 -16.85
N GLY A 189 31.43 23.47 -15.72
CA GLY A 189 30.36 24.40 -15.33
C GLY A 189 30.34 24.66 -13.82
N GLN A 190 30.96 25.76 -13.40
CA GLN A 190 30.88 26.30 -12.04
C GLN A 190 29.42 26.49 -11.60
N ALA A 191 29.06 25.97 -10.44
CA ALA A 191 27.89 26.38 -9.69
C ALA A 191 28.04 26.11 -8.18
N ASP A 192 27.53 27.01 -7.44
CA ASP A 192 27.52 27.31 -6.02
C ASP A 192 27.36 26.14 -5.04
N LYS A 193 28.10 26.24 -3.93
CA LYS A 193 28.09 25.31 -2.79
C LYS A 193 26.99 25.72 -1.81
N THR A 194 25.94 24.92 -1.73
CA THR A 194 25.07 24.90 -0.55
C THR A 194 24.64 23.47 -0.22
N ASP A 195 24.95 23.08 1.01
CA ASP A 195 24.53 21.90 1.81
C ASP A 195 24.18 20.55 1.12
N GLU A 196 25.22 19.78 0.83
CA GLU A 196 25.14 18.39 0.35
C GLU A 196 25.03 17.31 1.45
N ARG A 197 24.93 17.64 2.72
CA ARG A 197 25.07 16.64 3.80
C ARG A 197 23.79 15.89 4.16
N ASP A 198 22.61 16.45 3.94
CA ASP A 198 21.34 15.82 4.31
C ASP A 198 20.68 14.99 3.19
N ILE A 199 21.11 15.16 1.95
CA ILE A 199 20.51 14.49 0.78
C ILE A 199 20.96 13.03 0.61
N LYS A 200 22.06 12.62 1.22
CA LYS A 200 22.65 11.27 0.98
C LYS A 200 21.98 10.11 1.75
N LYS A 201 21.17 10.37 2.77
CA LYS A 201 20.51 9.34 3.57
C LYS A 201 19.09 8.94 3.09
N GLU A 202 18.45 9.75 2.27
CA GLU A 202 17.03 9.55 1.89
C GLU A 202 16.78 8.72 0.61
N PHE A 203 17.84 8.33 -0.12
CA PHE A 203 17.68 7.82 -1.49
C PHE A 203 17.47 6.30 -1.64
N THR A 204 17.34 5.50 -0.57
CA THR A 204 17.49 4.05 -0.70
C THR A 204 16.22 3.21 -0.88
N ASN A 205 15.02 3.69 -0.57
CA ASN A 205 13.86 2.79 -0.36
C ASN A 205 12.71 2.76 -1.37
N ASN A 206 12.71 3.55 -2.42
CA ASN A 206 11.47 3.76 -3.20
C ASN A 206 11.41 3.14 -4.62
N THR A 207 12.25 2.14 -4.93
CA THR A 207 12.32 1.55 -6.28
C THR A 207 12.06 0.05 -6.32
N LEU A 208 11.29 -0.50 -5.38
CA LEU A 208 11.17 -1.95 -5.22
C LEU A 208 10.23 -2.62 -6.26
N ASP A 209 9.08 -1.99 -6.57
CA ASP A 209 7.94 -2.72 -7.14
C ASP A 209 8.13 -3.28 -8.56
N SER A 210 8.65 -2.53 -9.52
CA SER A 210 8.78 -3.04 -10.91
C SER A 210 10.09 -3.76 -11.21
N GLN A 211 11.20 -3.35 -10.58
CA GLN A 211 12.50 -4.02 -10.79
C GLN A 211 12.61 -5.39 -10.13
N ILE A 212 11.76 -5.64 -9.13
CA ILE A 212 11.68 -6.93 -8.47
C ILE A 212 10.96 -7.93 -9.38
N LEU A 213 9.89 -7.52 -10.08
CA LEU A 213 9.16 -8.37 -11.02
C LEU A 213 10.00 -8.74 -12.25
N ASP A 214 10.64 -7.77 -12.91
CA ASP A 214 11.53 -8.01 -14.08
C ASP A 214 12.73 -8.91 -13.74
N TYR A 215 13.14 -8.92 -12.47
CA TYR A 215 14.24 -9.73 -11.99
C TYR A 215 13.85 -11.22 -11.89
N TYR A 216 12.64 -11.53 -11.41
CA TYR A 216 12.17 -12.93 -11.26
C TYR A 216 11.78 -13.58 -12.58
N GLU A 217 11.48 -12.81 -13.61
CA GLU A 217 11.21 -13.35 -14.95
C GLU A 217 12.49 -13.77 -15.69
N ASN A 218 13.66 -13.39 -15.17
CA ASN A 218 14.94 -13.74 -15.77
C ASN A 218 15.31 -15.22 -15.51
N PRO A 219 15.47 -16.07 -16.56
CA PRO A 219 15.77 -17.50 -16.41
C PRO A 219 17.02 -17.81 -15.56
N ALA A 220 18.08 -17.00 -15.68
CA ALA A 220 19.32 -17.18 -14.89
C ALA A 220 19.11 -17.01 -13.38
N ILE A 221 18.04 -16.34 -12.96
CA ILE A 221 17.73 -16.11 -11.56
C ILE A 221 16.84 -17.19 -11.00
N LYS A 222 15.95 -17.74 -11.82
CA LYS A 222 15.19 -18.95 -11.47
C LYS A 222 16.15 -20.12 -11.18
N GLU A 223 17.23 -20.25 -11.95
CA GLU A 223 18.29 -21.24 -11.76
C GLU A 223 19.10 -20.99 -10.48
N GLU A 224 19.46 -19.73 -10.19
CA GLU A 224 20.19 -19.34 -8.95
C GLU A 224 19.31 -19.54 -7.69
N ILE A 225 18.02 -19.28 -7.76
CA ILE A 225 17.06 -19.57 -6.67
C ILE A 225 16.95 -21.08 -6.46
N SER A 226 16.86 -21.85 -7.53
CA SER A 226 16.82 -23.31 -7.49
C SER A 226 18.09 -23.87 -6.82
N THR A 227 19.26 -23.35 -7.14
CA THR A 227 20.54 -23.75 -6.56
C THR A 227 20.64 -23.39 -5.07
N LEU A 228 20.18 -22.20 -4.67
CA LEU A 228 20.17 -21.77 -3.26
C LEU A 228 19.15 -22.53 -2.40
N VAL A 229 18.10 -23.07 -3.02
CA VAL A 229 17.12 -23.93 -2.34
C VAL A 229 17.62 -25.37 -2.18
N SER A 230 18.47 -25.85 -3.12
CA SER A 230 18.99 -27.23 -3.14
C SER A 230 20.28 -27.42 -2.34
N ASP A 231 21.03 -26.35 -2.02
CA ASP A 231 22.26 -26.47 -1.23
C ASP A 231 21.96 -26.77 0.24
N ASP A 232 22.19 -28.02 0.59
CA ASP A 232 22.13 -28.50 1.97
C ASP A 232 23.11 -27.73 2.88
N LEU A 233 22.61 -27.29 4.02
CA LEU A 233 23.34 -26.59 5.09
C LEU A 233 24.43 -27.49 5.79
N ALA A 234 24.86 -28.57 5.16
CA ALA A 234 25.84 -29.52 5.70
C ALA A 234 27.29 -29.02 5.67
N SER A 235 27.60 -27.87 5.05
CA SER A 235 28.98 -27.39 4.86
C SER A 235 29.42 -26.30 5.84
N CYS A 236 28.96 -26.31 7.08
CA CYS A 236 29.53 -25.44 8.14
C CYS A 236 30.40 -26.21 9.15
N ARG A 237 30.85 -27.41 8.82
CA ARG A 237 31.93 -28.10 9.58
C ARG A 237 33.11 -28.31 8.62
N GLY A 238 34.23 -27.74 9.02
CA GLY A 238 35.42 -27.67 8.19
C GLY A 238 35.97 -29.03 7.80
N ASP A 239 36.46 -29.09 6.56
CA ASP A 239 37.61 -29.86 6.20
C ASP A 239 38.49 -28.99 5.27
N THR A 240 39.77 -28.99 5.63
CA THR A 240 40.86 -28.24 5.01
C THR A 240 41.25 -28.88 3.69
N ASP A 241 41.24 -28.09 2.60
CA ASP A 241 42.22 -28.29 1.54
C ASP A 241 42.60 -26.95 0.88
N GLU A 242 43.88 -26.74 0.75
CA GLU A 242 44.61 -25.53 0.36
C GLU A 242 44.35 -25.14 -1.10
N ILE A 243 43.86 -23.93 -1.34
CA ILE A 243 44.18 -23.13 -2.52
C ILE A 243 44.21 -21.65 -2.12
N SER A 244 45.37 -21.04 -2.22
CA SER A 244 45.73 -19.64 -1.96
C SER A 244 44.87 -18.65 -2.74
N LYS A 245 44.02 -17.88 -2.02
CA LYS A 245 43.51 -16.55 -2.41
C LYS A 245 43.40 -15.73 -1.14
N GLU A 246 43.71 -14.43 -1.22
CA GLU A 246 43.70 -13.46 -0.15
C GLU A 246 42.47 -13.67 0.78
N GLU A 247 42.76 -14.09 2.02
CA GLU A 247 41.79 -14.35 3.07
C GLU A 247 41.20 -13.01 3.56
N THR A 248 40.07 -12.60 2.99
CA THR A 248 39.17 -11.72 3.72
C THR A 248 38.55 -12.58 4.80
N GLU A 249 38.84 -12.29 6.08
CA GLU A 249 38.19 -12.92 7.23
C GLU A 249 36.69 -13.02 7.01
N PRO A 250 36.02 -14.15 7.31
CA PRO A 250 34.57 -14.31 7.13
C PRO A 250 33.89 -13.24 7.96
N GLN A 251 33.19 -12.32 7.30
CA GLN A 251 32.53 -11.20 7.96
C GLN A 251 31.40 -11.74 8.84
N VAL A 252 31.60 -11.75 10.17
CA VAL A 252 30.60 -12.18 11.15
C VAL A 252 29.35 -11.33 11.00
N LEU A 253 28.19 -11.96 10.80
CA LEU A 253 26.91 -11.26 10.68
C LEU A 253 26.59 -10.50 11.95
N LYS A 254 26.06 -9.29 11.78
CA LYS A 254 25.55 -8.45 12.85
C LYS A 254 24.04 -8.59 12.96
N PHE A 255 23.54 -8.66 14.17
CA PHE A 255 22.09 -8.81 14.40
C PHE A 255 21.58 -7.97 15.56
N ARG A 256 20.26 -7.79 15.57
CA ARG A 256 19.53 -7.31 16.73
C ARG A 256 18.28 -8.15 16.96
N VAL A 257 17.77 -8.16 18.19
CA VAL A 257 16.46 -8.70 18.53
C VAL A 257 15.53 -7.57 18.89
N THR A 258 14.36 -7.54 18.28
CA THR A 258 13.27 -6.61 18.60
C THR A 258 12.11 -7.39 19.21
N CYS A 259 11.78 -7.11 20.48
CA CYS A 259 10.62 -7.72 21.14
C CYS A 259 9.44 -6.76 21.15
N ASN A 260 8.36 -7.15 20.50
CA ASN A 260 7.06 -6.48 20.54
C ASN A 260 6.14 -7.26 21.48
N ARG A 261 5.87 -6.69 22.66
CA ARG A 261 5.04 -7.35 23.67
C ARG A 261 3.74 -6.57 23.91
N ALA A 262 2.61 -7.28 23.84
CA ALA A 262 1.29 -6.80 24.22
C ALA A 262 0.64 -7.77 25.22
N GLY A 263 -0.37 -7.30 25.95
CA GLY A 263 -1.02 -8.03 27.03
C GLY A 263 -0.49 -7.67 28.41
N GLU A 264 -1.29 -7.95 29.46
CA GLU A 264 -1.04 -7.46 30.82
C GLU A 264 -0.43 -8.50 31.77
N LYS A 265 -0.34 -9.76 31.35
CA LYS A 265 -0.04 -10.90 32.25
C LYS A 265 1.43 -11.32 32.31
N HIS A 266 2.34 -10.55 31.72
CA HIS A 266 3.75 -10.92 31.66
C HIS A 266 4.54 -10.33 32.83
N CYS A 267 5.31 -11.16 33.52
CA CYS A 267 6.20 -10.75 34.63
C CYS A 267 7.53 -10.12 34.15
N PHE A 268 7.74 -9.98 32.85
CA PHE A 268 8.96 -9.46 32.21
C PHE A 268 8.66 -8.29 31.28
N THR A 269 9.69 -7.50 30.96
CA THR A 269 9.63 -6.38 30.00
C THR A 269 10.08 -6.85 28.60
N SER A 270 9.69 -6.10 27.54
CA SER A 270 10.17 -6.36 26.17
C SER A 270 11.70 -6.34 26.06
N ASN A 271 12.36 -5.45 26.81
CA ASN A 271 13.82 -5.33 26.80
C ASN A 271 14.51 -6.55 27.44
N GLU A 272 13.93 -7.09 28.51
CA GLU A 272 14.46 -8.28 29.17
C GLU A 272 14.31 -9.51 28.28
N ALA A 273 13.14 -9.72 27.69
CA ALA A 273 12.91 -10.79 26.73
C ALA A 273 13.87 -10.69 25.52
N ALA A 274 14.00 -9.49 24.94
CA ALA A 274 14.91 -9.27 23.81
C ALA A 274 16.38 -9.52 24.16
N ARG A 275 16.80 -9.18 25.40
CA ARG A 275 18.19 -9.40 25.87
C ARG A 275 18.49 -10.88 26.00
N ASN A 276 17.66 -11.63 26.74
CA ASN A 276 17.93 -13.04 27.03
C ASN A 276 17.81 -13.89 25.76
N PHE A 277 16.75 -13.69 24.97
CA PHE A 277 16.63 -14.34 23.69
C PHE A 277 17.74 -13.94 22.71
N GLY A 278 18.20 -12.67 22.74
CA GLY A 278 19.32 -12.19 21.93
C GLY A 278 20.66 -12.81 22.33
N GLY A 279 20.91 -13.03 23.64
CA GLY A 279 22.06 -13.77 24.13
C GLY A 279 22.07 -15.19 23.56
N ALA A 280 20.95 -15.89 23.64
CA ALA A 280 20.80 -17.24 23.09
C ALA A 280 21.02 -17.31 21.57
N VAL A 281 20.49 -16.36 20.79
CA VAL A 281 20.73 -16.24 19.35
C VAL A 281 22.20 -16.00 19.05
N GLN A 282 22.87 -15.13 19.83
CA GLN A 282 24.31 -14.89 19.71
C GLN A 282 25.12 -16.15 19.95
N ASP A 283 24.79 -16.90 21.00
CA ASP A 283 25.50 -18.12 21.37
C ASP A 283 25.25 -19.26 20.37
N TYR A 284 24.06 -19.34 19.80
CA TYR A 284 23.70 -20.34 18.80
C TYR A 284 24.40 -20.12 17.47
N PHE A 285 24.35 -18.88 16.93
CA PHE A 285 24.87 -18.55 15.60
C PHE A 285 26.30 -17.99 15.60
N LYS A 286 26.83 -17.60 16.78
CA LYS A 286 28.09 -16.86 16.92
C LYS A 286 28.06 -15.50 16.18
N TRP A 287 26.88 -14.93 15.99
CA TRP A 287 26.70 -13.60 15.41
C TRP A 287 27.05 -12.51 16.42
N LYS A 288 27.32 -11.29 15.92
CA LYS A 288 27.66 -10.13 16.75
C LYS A 288 26.41 -9.26 16.98
N ALA A 289 26.05 -8.99 18.23
CA ALA A 289 24.96 -8.08 18.55
C ALA A 289 25.35 -6.63 18.20
N ASP A 290 24.51 -5.92 17.40
CA ASP A 290 24.64 -4.50 17.07
C ASP A 290 23.24 -3.89 16.88
N MET A 291 22.85 -3.01 17.81
CA MET A 291 21.49 -2.44 17.85
C MET A 291 21.24 -1.39 16.77
N THR A 292 22.28 -0.85 16.16
CA THR A 292 22.22 0.28 15.23
C THR A 292 22.60 -0.08 13.80
N ASN A 293 23.61 -0.94 13.63
CA ASN A 293 24.12 -1.35 12.32
C ASN A 293 24.16 -2.87 12.24
N PHE A 294 23.02 -3.46 11.92
CA PHE A 294 22.80 -4.90 11.86
C PHE A 294 22.44 -5.35 10.45
N ASP A 295 22.76 -6.60 10.14
CA ASP A 295 22.39 -7.28 8.90
C ASP A 295 21.06 -8.02 9.05
N VAL A 296 20.84 -8.63 10.22
CA VAL A 296 19.68 -9.46 10.54
C VAL A 296 18.90 -8.85 11.71
N GLU A 297 17.59 -8.70 11.55
CA GLU A 297 16.69 -8.38 12.65
C GLU A 297 15.81 -9.56 12.97
N VAL A 298 15.96 -10.12 14.17
CA VAL A 298 15.11 -11.17 14.70
C VAL A 298 13.96 -10.55 15.49
N LEU A 299 12.75 -10.94 15.20
CA LEU A 299 11.53 -10.44 15.82
C LEU A 299 10.99 -11.46 16.83
N LEU A 300 10.74 -11.01 18.05
CA LEU A 300 10.04 -11.75 19.09
C LEU A 300 8.71 -11.05 19.37
N ASN A 301 7.63 -11.50 18.75
CA ASN A 301 6.30 -10.93 18.92
C ASN A 301 5.52 -11.74 19.95
N ILE A 302 5.13 -11.11 21.04
CA ILE A 302 4.39 -11.72 22.16
C ILE A 302 3.06 -11.00 22.33
N HIS A 303 1.96 -11.77 22.32
CA HIS A 303 0.63 -11.26 22.60
C HIS A 303 -0.10 -12.25 23.51
N ASP A 304 -0.30 -11.89 24.79
CA ASP A 304 -0.76 -12.81 25.83
C ASP A 304 0.07 -14.13 25.77
N ASN A 305 -0.55 -15.24 25.43
CA ASN A 305 0.11 -16.56 25.30
C ASN A 305 0.52 -16.90 23.85
N GLU A 306 0.32 -16.00 22.90
CA GLU A 306 0.81 -16.22 21.52
C GLU A 306 2.24 -15.65 21.38
N VAL A 307 3.20 -16.50 20.96
CA VAL A 307 4.58 -16.11 20.69
C VAL A 307 4.92 -16.44 19.24
N ILE A 308 5.42 -15.45 18.52
CA ILE A 308 5.84 -15.61 17.12
C ILE A 308 7.26 -15.10 16.98
N VAL A 309 8.15 -16.00 16.57
CA VAL A 309 9.52 -15.65 16.20
C VAL A 309 9.60 -15.50 14.69
N GLY A 310 10.26 -14.45 14.22
CA GLY A 310 10.42 -14.16 12.80
C GLY A 310 11.73 -13.47 12.47
N ILE A 311 12.06 -13.37 11.18
CA ILE A 311 13.20 -12.62 10.66
C ILE A 311 12.67 -11.52 9.74
N ALA A 312 13.04 -10.27 9.99
CA ALA A 312 12.60 -9.13 9.21
C ALA A 312 13.12 -9.20 7.75
N LEU A 313 12.22 -8.93 6.81
CA LEU A 313 12.51 -8.84 5.37
C LEU A 313 12.59 -7.38 4.88
N THR A 314 12.03 -6.43 5.62
CA THR A 314 12.10 -5.00 5.35
C THR A 314 13.05 -4.31 6.32
N GLU A 315 14.02 -3.54 5.81
CA GLU A 315 14.93 -2.73 6.65
C GLU A 315 14.25 -1.46 7.14
N GLU A 316 13.51 -0.79 6.25
CA GLU A 316 12.69 0.36 6.57
C GLU A 316 11.23 0.05 6.27
N SER A 317 10.34 0.68 7.04
CA SER A 317 8.91 0.51 6.85
C SER A 317 8.45 1.06 5.50
N LEU A 318 7.65 0.26 4.78
CA LEU A 318 7.14 0.57 3.45
C LEU A 318 6.13 1.74 3.45
N HIS A 319 5.68 2.21 4.60
CA HIS A 319 4.72 3.30 4.71
C HIS A 319 5.22 4.66 4.20
N ARG A 320 6.55 4.80 3.97
CA ARG A 320 7.16 6.02 3.41
C ARG A 320 7.36 5.98 1.89
N ARG A 321 6.90 4.91 1.23
CA ARG A 321 7.08 4.79 -0.21
C ARG A 321 6.53 6.01 -0.95
N ASN A 322 7.14 6.34 -2.08
CA ASN A 322 6.71 7.42 -2.99
C ASN A 322 6.78 8.86 -2.44
N ILE A 323 7.06 9.06 -1.16
CA ILE A 323 7.18 10.39 -0.56
C ILE A 323 8.64 10.68 -0.23
N THR A 324 9.16 11.80 -0.74
CA THR A 324 10.52 12.30 -0.52
C THR A 324 10.53 13.63 0.22
N HIS A 325 9.50 14.45 0.03
CA HIS A 325 9.35 15.74 0.68
C HIS A 325 8.25 15.66 1.74
N PHE A 326 8.67 15.47 2.99
CA PHE A 326 7.76 15.31 4.12
C PHE A 326 7.25 16.66 4.63
N GLY A 327 6.02 16.66 5.15
CA GLY A 327 5.41 17.77 5.88
C GLY A 327 5.32 17.47 7.38
N PRO A 328 4.80 18.43 8.18
CA PRO A 328 4.61 18.24 9.62
C PRO A 328 3.70 17.06 9.97
N THR A 329 2.78 16.72 9.08
CA THR A 329 1.80 15.64 9.20
C THR A 329 1.65 14.96 7.85
N THR A 330 2.61 14.10 7.49
CA THR A 330 2.51 13.28 6.27
C THR A 330 1.75 12.00 6.58
N LEU A 331 0.70 11.74 5.81
CA LEU A 331 -0.06 10.49 5.90
C LEU A 331 0.80 9.32 5.43
N ARG A 332 0.69 8.17 6.11
CA ARG A 332 1.37 6.94 5.67
C ARG A 332 0.77 6.45 4.36
N SER A 333 1.61 6.06 3.40
CA SER A 333 1.16 5.52 2.10
C SER A 333 0.26 4.29 2.25
N THR A 334 0.54 3.43 3.23
CA THR A 334 -0.27 2.24 3.53
C THR A 334 -1.68 2.59 4.00
N LEU A 335 -1.82 3.65 4.79
CA LEU A 335 -3.12 4.17 5.21
C LEU A 335 -3.85 4.86 4.05
N ALA A 336 -3.15 5.64 3.24
CA ALA A 336 -3.68 6.25 2.02
C ALA A 336 -4.23 5.20 1.06
N TYR A 337 -3.49 4.12 0.85
CA TYR A 337 -3.92 2.97 0.05
C TYR A 337 -5.19 2.31 0.61
N GLY A 338 -5.24 2.05 1.93
CA GLY A 338 -6.42 1.49 2.56
C GLY A 338 -7.67 2.38 2.41
N MET A 339 -7.50 3.70 2.52
CA MET A 339 -8.59 4.67 2.29
C MET A 339 -9.09 4.65 0.84
N LEU A 340 -8.19 4.60 -0.13
CA LEU A 340 -8.51 4.51 -1.56
C LEU A 340 -9.25 3.20 -1.89
N ARG A 341 -8.79 2.07 -1.37
CA ARG A 341 -9.47 0.77 -1.59
C ARG A 341 -10.90 0.75 -1.08
N LEU A 342 -11.21 1.43 0.02
CA LEU A 342 -12.60 1.55 0.50
C LEU A 342 -13.53 2.23 -0.51
N CYS A 343 -13.00 3.06 -1.40
CA CYS A 343 -13.77 3.67 -2.47
C CYS A 343 -14.00 2.74 -3.67
N ALA A 344 -13.25 1.64 -3.80
CA ALA A 344 -13.26 0.76 -4.96
C ALA A 344 -13.18 1.55 -6.29
N PRO A 345 -12.06 2.26 -6.58
CA PRO A 345 -11.91 3.08 -7.78
C PRO A 345 -12.17 2.28 -9.05
N GLN A 346 -12.88 2.88 -10.00
CA GLN A 346 -13.18 2.29 -11.29
C GLN A 346 -12.39 3.03 -12.40
N PRO A 347 -12.02 2.36 -13.48
CA PRO A 347 -11.39 3.03 -14.62
C PRO A 347 -12.17 4.29 -15.04
N THR A 348 -11.46 5.37 -15.31
CA THR A 348 -12.00 6.70 -15.68
C THR A 348 -12.58 7.53 -14.52
N ASP A 349 -12.59 7.04 -13.26
CA ASP A 349 -12.99 7.84 -12.11
C ASP A 349 -12.07 9.07 -11.95
N ILE A 350 -12.67 10.22 -11.65
CA ILE A 350 -11.97 11.43 -11.20
C ILE A 350 -11.94 11.41 -9.67
N ILE A 351 -10.73 11.30 -9.13
CA ILE A 351 -10.46 11.18 -7.70
C ILE A 351 -9.77 12.44 -7.20
N ILE A 352 -10.29 13.06 -6.17
CA ILE A 352 -9.67 14.26 -5.59
C ILE A 352 -9.31 14.07 -4.12
N ASP A 353 -8.18 14.64 -3.71
CA ASP A 353 -7.84 14.94 -2.33
C ASP A 353 -7.81 16.47 -2.15
N PRO A 354 -8.87 17.07 -1.59
CA PRO A 354 -8.96 18.52 -1.50
C PRO A 354 -8.15 19.15 -0.37
N MET A 355 -7.49 18.36 0.47
CA MET A 355 -6.57 18.78 1.54
C MET A 355 -5.32 17.89 1.55
N CYS A 356 -4.65 17.79 0.40
CA CYS A 356 -3.67 16.75 0.08
C CYS A 356 -2.37 16.80 0.90
N GLY A 357 -2.06 17.90 1.56
CA GLY A 357 -0.82 18.05 2.31
C GLY A 357 0.42 17.81 1.44
N THR A 358 1.10 16.69 1.65
CA THR A 358 2.27 16.26 0.86
C THR A 358 1.91 15.45 -0.40
N GLY A 359 0.62 15.23 -0.68
CA GLY A 359 0.15 14.47 -1.81
C GLY A 359 0.13 12.95 -1.62
N ALA A 360 0.20 12.44 -0.37
CA ALA A 360 0.32 11.00 -0.12
C ALA A 360 -0.84 10.18 -0.72
N ILE A 361 -2.10 10.63 -0.58
CA ILE A 361 -3.27 9.94 -1.12
C ILE A 361 -3.28 9.95 -2.65
N PRO A 362 -3.22 11.11 -3.33
CA PRO A 362 -3.29 11.12 -4.80
C PRO A 362 -2.08 10.47 -5.47
N ILE A 363 -0.88 10.53 -4.87
CA ILE A 363 0.32 9.85 -5.38
C ILE A 363 0.15 8.32 -5.29
N GLU A 364 -0.33 7.80 -4.17
CA GLU A 364 -0.60 6.37 -4.00
C GLU A 364 -1.69 5.91 -4.97
N GLY A 365 -2.73 6.74 -5.16
CA GLY A 365 -3.81 6.51 -6.10
C GLY A 365 -3.33 6.44 -7.55
N ALA A 366 -2.58 7.43 -8.01
CA ALA A 366 -2.07 7.49 -9.39
C ALA A 366 -1.08 6.35 -9.70
N THR A 367 -0.42 5.81 -8.68
CA THR A 367 0.52 4.70 -8.85
C THR A 367 -0.20 3.35 -8.96
N GLU A 368 -1.30 3.14 -8.22
CA GLU A 368 -2.03 1.86 -8.22
C GLU A 368 -3.19 1.85 -9.22
N TRP A 369 -3.95 2.95 -9.32
CA TRP A 369 -5.09 3.09 -10.25
C TRP A 369 -4.75 4.08 -11.36
N SER A 370 -3.80 3.71 -12.22
CA SER A 370 -3.31 4.54 -13.32
C SER A 370 -4.36 4.86 -14.40
N ASN A 371 -5.47 4.13 -14.42
CA ASN A 371 -6.62 4.39 -15.30
C ASN A 371 -7.63 5.39 -14.71
N CYS A 372 -7.37 5.93 -13.51
CA CYS A 372 -8.12 7.01 -12.89
C CYS A 372 -7.34 8.31 -12.98
N TYR A 373 -8.03 9.46 -12.92
CA TYR A 373 -7.38 10.76 -12.87
C TYR A 373 -7.39 11.33 -11.45
N HIS A 374 -6.25 11.77 -10.95
CA HIS A 374 -6.06 12.20 -9.57
C HIS A 374 -5.76 13.70 -9.49
N ILE A 375 -6.41 14.40 -8.56
CA ILE A 375 -6.14 15.82 -8.30
C ILE A 375 -5.77 16.01 -6.83
N ALA A 376 -4.55 16.51 -6.61
CA ALA A 376 -4.02 16.89 -5.31
C ALA A 376 -4.27 18.38 -5.07
N GLY A 377 -5.09 18.75 -4.10
CA GLY A 377 -5.36 20.14 -3.79
C GLY A 377 -5.13 20.50 -2.34
N ASP A 378 -4.66 21.72 -2.08
CA ASP A 378 -4.51 22.26 -0.72
C ASP A 378 -4.60 23.79 -0.76
N ASN A 379 -5.03 24.43 0.33
CA ASN A 379 -5.04 25.88 0.41
C ASN A 379 -3.68 26.47 0.80
N ASN A 380 -2.79 25.65 1.36
CA ASN A 380 -1.46 26.05 1.77
C ASN A 380 -0.47 25.89 0.60
N PRO A 381 0.13 26.98 0.05
CA PRO A 381 1.06 26.88 -1.06
C PRO A 381 2.28 26.01 -0.77
N LEU A 382 2.75 25.95 0.48
CA LEU A 382 3.85 25.06 0.86
C LEU A 382 3.48 23.59 0.80
N ALA A 383 2.21 23.23 1.06
CA ALA A 383 1.71 21.88 0.92
C ALA A 383 1.63 21.49 -0.56
N VAL A 384 1.05 22.35 -1.40
CA VAL A 384 0.98 22.14 -2.86
C VAL A 384 2.37 21.99 -3.48
N ASN A 385 3.33 22.83 -3.09
CA ASN A 385 4.72 22.72 -3.57
C ASN A 385 5.37 21.38 -3.16
N ARG A 386 5.12 20.90 -1.94
CA ARG A 386 5.61 19.56 -1.51
C ARG A 386 4.97 18.46 -2.32
N ALA A 387 3.66 18.51 -2.55
CA ALA A 387 2.95 17.55 -3.39
C ALA A 387 3.52 17.53 -4.82
N ALA A 388 3.69 18.69 -5.44
CA ALA A 388 4.28 18.82 -6.77
C ALA A 388 5.71 18.26 -6.84
N ASN A 389 6.55 18.54 -5.82
CA ASN A 389 7.91 18.00 -5.75
C ASN A 389 7.92 16.47 -5.58
N ASN A 390 6.99 15.90 -4.80
CA ASN A 390 6.85 14.46 -4.65
C ASN A 390 6.40 13.80 -5.97
N ILE A 391 5.45 14.41 -6.69
CA ILE A 391 5.00 13.95 -8.02
C ILE A 391 6.18 13.99 -9.00
N SER A 392 6.92 15.11 -9.07
CA SER A 392 8.09 15.25 -9.95
C SER A 392 9.19 14.24 -9.64
N SER A 393 9.44 14.00 -8.35
CA SER A 393 10.42 12.98 -7.91
C SER A 393 10.02 11.56 -8.36
N LEU A 394 8.73 11.24 -8.33
CA LEU A 394 8.21 9.95 -8.79
C LEU A 394 8.30 9.81 -10.31
N LEU A 395 7.95 10.86 -11.07
CA LEU A 395 8.09 10.89 -12.54
C LEU A 395 9.54 10.69 -12.98
N THR A 396 10.49 11.41 -12.36
CA THR A 396 11.92 11.26 -12.66
C THR A 396 12.41 9.84 -12.36
N LYS A 397 11.97 9.21 -11.28
CA LYS A 397 12.32 7.82 -10.97
C LYS A 397 11.79 6.84 -12.02
N ASN A 398 10.58 7.04 -12.53
CA ASN A 398 9.97 6.18 -13.54
C ASN A 398 10.67 6.34 -14.90
N GLN A 399 11.01 7.55 -15.32
CA GLN A 399 11.77 7.82 -16.54
C GLN A 399 13.15 7.14 -16.55
N ILE A 400 13.86 7.21 -15.41
CA ILE A 400 15.18 6.56 -15.28
C ILE A 400 15.07 5.02 -15.36
N LYS A 401 13.94 4.43 -14.93
CA LYS A 401 13.76 2.98 -14.94
C LYS A 401 13.46 2.44 -16.34
N GLU A 402 12.57 3.07 -17.06
CA GLU A 402 12.03 2.53 -18.31
C GLU A 402 12.89 2.88 -19.52
N GLY A 403 13.82 3.86 -19.40
CA GLY A 403 14.65 4.34 -20.51
C GLY A 403 13.83 4.92 -21.68
N LYS A 404 12.53 5.15 -21.48
CA LYS A 404 11.58 5.71 -22.44
C LYS A 404 11.00 7.00 -21.91
N PRO A 405 10.61 7.96 -22.76
CA PRO A 405 9.82 9.11 -22.32
C PRO A 405 8.51 8.61 -21.70
N SER A 406 8.35 8.81 -20.38
CA SER A 406 7.13 8.46 -19.67
C SER A 406 6.01 9.43 -20.08
N TRP A 407 4.83 8.92 -20.38
CA TRP A 407 3.62 9.72 -20.64
C TRP A 407 3.13 10.50 -19.41
N GLY A 408 3.85 10.42 -18.28
CA GLY A 408 3.47 11.02 -17.03
C GLY A 408 2.58 10.09 -16.18
N LEU A 409 2.21 10.60 -15.02
CA LEU A 409 1.20 9.98 -14.16
C LEU A 409 -0.10 10.78 -14.28
N PRO A 410 -1.27 10.13 -14.18
CA PRO A 410 -2.56 10.80 -14.26
C PRO A 410 -2.87 11.58 -12.96
N ILE A 411 -2.03 12.56 -12.65
CA ILE A 411 -2.09 13.34 -11.41
C ILE A 411 -1.64 14.79 -11.62
N ASP A 412 -2.43 15.73 -11.08
CA ASP A 412 -2.09 17.15 -11.00
C ASP A 412 -2.17 17.69 -9.57
N ALA A 413 -1.43 18.80 -9.31
CA ALA A 413 -1.45 19.53 -8.06
C ALA A 413 -1.97 20.95 -8.25
N ILE A 414 -2.95 21.37 -7.44
CA ILE A 414 -3.66 22.64 -7.57
C ILE A 414 -3.77 23.32 -6.20
N GLN A 415 -3.56 24.64 -6.15
CA GLN A 415 -3.88 25.42 -4.96
C GLN A 415 -5.35 25.87 -5.00
N TRP A 416 -6.13 25.51 -3.98
CA TRP A 416 -7.54 25.88 -3.87
C TRP A 416 -8.04 25.95 -2.44
N ASP A 417 -9.25 26.49 -2.24
CA ASP A 417 -9.98 26.41 -0.97
C ASP A 417 -11.02 25.30 -1.04
N ILE A 418 -10.94 24.35 -0.11
CA ILE A 418 -11.92 23.25 0.03
C ILE A 418 -13.36 23.76 0.21
N CYS A 419 -13.54 24.95 0.77
CA CYS A 419 -14.87 25.54 0.95
C CYS A 419 -15.47 26.12 -0.34
N ASN A 420 -14.66 26.27 -1.39
CA ASN A 420 -15.07 26.81 -2.70
C ASN A 420 -14.19 26.24 -3.81
N LEU A 421 -14.41 24.96 -4.16
CA LEU A 421 -13.60 24.26 -5.16
C LEU A 421 -13.90 24.79 -6.58
N PRO A 422 -12.89 25.05 -7.41
CA PRO A 422 -13.05 25.49 -8.80
C PRO A 422 -13.44 24.33 -9.73
N LEU A 423 -14.37 23.49 -9.28
CA LEU A 423 -14.85 22.30 -9.98
C LEU A 423 -16.34 22.42 -10.26
N ARG A 424 -16.80 21.84 -11.36
CA ARG A 424 -18.20 21.79 -11.73
C ARG A 424 -18.99 20.91 -10.74
N THR A 425 -20.26 21.27 -10.52
CA THR A 425 -21.19 20.45 -9.74
C THR A 425 -21.32 19.06 -10.37
N GLY A 426 -21.18 18.03 -9.55
CA GLY A 426 -21.34 16.63 -9.97
C GLY A 426 -20.26 16.11 -10.94
N SER A 427 -19.05 16.69 -10.94
CA SER A 427 -17.96 16.30 -11.84
C SER A 427 -16.94 15.31 -11.25
N VAL A 428 -17.00 15.03 -9.95
CA VAL A 428 -16.04 14.20 -9.22
C VAL A 428 -16.71 12.89 -8.81
N ASP A 429 -16.00 11.77 -9.01
CA ASP A 429 -16.51 10.44 -8.67
C ASP A 429 -16.15 10.04 -7.23
N ILE A 430 -14.90 10.35 -6.82
CA ILE A 430 -14.36 9.96 -5.52
C ILE A 430 -13.65 11.13 -4.85
N ILE A 431 -13.92 11.31 -3.55
CA ILE A 431 -13.19 12.24 -2.69
C ILE A 431 -12.52 11.44 -1.57
N VAL A 432 -11.20 11.55 -1.44
CA VAL A 432 -10.46 10.90 -0.35
C VAL A 432 -9.57 11.93 0.31
N THR A 433 -9.73 12.16 1.62
CA THR A 433 -8.92 13.18 2.29
C THR A 433 -8.73 12.93 3.78
N ASP A 434 -7.62 13.43 4.30
CA ASP A 434 -7.29 13.50 5.73
C ASP A 434 -7.69 14.88 6.27
N MET A 435 -8.81 14.92 7.02
CA MET A 435 -9.35 16.16 7.56
C MET A 435 -8.52 16.66 8.74
N PRO A 436 -8.40 17.99 8.95
CA PRO A 436 -7.58 18.54 10.04
C PRO A 436 -8.10 18.12 11.41
N PHE A 437 -7.23 17.50 12.24
CA PHE A 437 -7.59 16.98 13.56
C PHE A 437 -7.77 18.05 14.64
N GLY A 438 -7.33 19.28 14.36
CA GLY A 438 -7.40 20.38 15.31
C GLY A 438 -6.42 20.30 16.49
N LYS A 439 -5.37 19.47 16.39
CA LYS A 439 -4.29 19.34 17.38
C LYS A 439 -2.95 19.89 16.87
N ARG A 440 -2.45 19.40 15.73
CA ARG A 440 -1.21 19.84 15.09
C ARG A 440 -1.48 20.79 13.94
N MET A 441 -2.57 20.53 13.20
CA MET A 441 -3.06 21.35 12.08
C MET A 441 -4.48 21.81 12.40
N GLY A 442 -4.75 23.11 12.20
CA GLY A 442 -6.02 23.75 12.53
C GLY A 442 -6.28 23.89 14.03
N SER A 443 -7.53 24.09 14.41
CA SER A 443 -7.98 24.05 15.80
C SER A 443 -9.35 23.40 15.89
N LYS A 444 -9.65 22.74 17.01
CA LYS A 444 -10.98 22.14 17.22
C LYS A 444 -12.11 23.16 17.09
N LYS A 445 -11.88 24.41 17.53
CA LYS A 445 -12.88 25.48 17.40
C LYS A 445 -13.15 25.82 15.93
N ARG A 446 -12.12 25.85 15.07
CA ARG A 446 -12.27 26.08 13.62
C ARG A 446 -12.97 24.92 12.92
N ASN A 447 -12.77 23.68 13.35
CA ASN A 447 -13.38 22.51 12.75
C ASN A 447 -14.92 22.58 12.77
N TRP A 448 -15.54 23.18 13.78
CA TRP A 448 -17.00 23.34 13.87
C TRP A 448 -17.59 24.15 12.69
N ASN A 449 -16.84 25.06 12.11
CA ASN A 449 -17.24 25.83 10.92
C ASN A 449 -16.73 25.15 9.65
N LEU A 450 -15.49 24.62 9.68
CA LEU A 450 -14.84 24.05 8.51
C LEU A 450 -15.51 22.74 8.04
N TYR A 451 -15.81 21.80 8.94
CA TYR A 451 -16.33 20.50 8.54
C TYR A 451 -17.70 20.59 7.83
N PRO A 452 -18.69 21.37 8.32
CA PRO A 452 -19.93 21.58 7.58
C PRO A 452 -19.72 22.23 6.20
N ALA A 453 -18.82 23.22 6.10
CA ALA A 453 -18.50 23.87 4.84
C ALA A 453 -17.84 22.89 3.84
N CYS A 454 -16.85 22.11 4.30
CA CYS A 454 -16.22 21.06 3.49
C CYS A 454 -17.24 20.02 3.00
N LEU A 455 -18.05 19.46 3.89
CA LEU A 455 -19.05 18.43 3.51
C LEU A 455 -20.07 18.97 2.51
N ARG A 456 -20.46 20.24 2.64
CA ARG A 456 -21.37 20.90 1.70
C ARG A 456 -20.71 21.01 0.31
N GLU A 457 -19.51 21.54 0.24
CA GLU A 457 -18.80 21.73 -1.03
C GLU A 457 -18.44 20.39 -1.68
N MET A 458 -17.97 19.42 -0.90
CA MET A 458 -17.78 18.04 -1.36
C MET A 458 -19.07 17.45 -1.93
N SER A 459 -20.26 17.73 -1.32
CA SER A 459 -21.53 17.23 -1.84
C SER A 459 -21.93 17.90 -3.14
N ARG A 460 -21.52 19.15 -3.39
CA ARG A 460 -21.74 19.86 -4.65
C ARG A 460 -20.93 19.24 -5.79
N VAL A 461 -19.63 19.05 -5.58
CA VAL A 461 -18.73 18.58 -6.64
C VAL A 461 -18.85 17.07 -6.88
N CYS A 462 -19.22 16.28 -5.87
CA CYS A 462 -19.35 14.82 -5.96
C CYS A 462 -20.59 14.42 -6.75
N ARG A 463 -20.45 13.45 -7.65
CA ARG A 463 -21.50 12.97 -8.57
C ARG A 463 -22.69 12.41 -7.80
N PRO A 464 -23.91 12.93 -8.00
CA PRO A 464 -25.11 12.41 -7.32
C PRO A 464 -25.38 10.94 -7.64
N GLY A 465 -25.74 10.17 -6.62
CA GLY A 465 -26.14 8.76 -6.73
C GLY A 465 -24.99 7.76 -6.76
N THR A 466 -23.89 8.07 -7.45
CA THR A 466 -22.74 7.16 -7.63
C THR A 466 -21.50 7.57 -6.85
N GLY A 467 -21.33 8.87 -6.60
CA GLY A 467 -20.15 9.42 -5.97
C GLY A 467 -19.92 8.92 -4.54
N ARG A 468 -18.67 8.87 -4.13
CA ARG A 468 -18.20 8.35 -2.83
C ARG A 468 -17.22 9.31 -2.19
N ALA A 469 -17.19 9.32 -0.85
CA ALA A 469 -16.15 10.05 -0.13
C ALA A 469 -15.59 9.19 1.01
N VAL A 470 -14.28 9.18 1.17
CA VAL A 470 -13.60 8.57 2.32
C VAL A 470 -12.82 9.63 3.08
N LEU A 471 -13.24 9.85 4.32
CA LEU A 471 -12.78 10.95 5.14
C LEU A 471 -12.18 10.43 6.44
N LEU A 472 -10.90 10.75 6.67
CA LEU A 472 -10.21 10.43 7.90
C LEU A 472 -10.28 11.60 8.86
N THR A 473 -10.64 11.37 10.12
CA THR A 473 -10.59 12.40 11.18
C THR A 473 -10.45 11.82 12.58
N GLN A 474 -9.79 12.56 13.45
CA GLN A 474 -9.78 12.33 14.90
C GLN A 474 -10.93 13.07 15.60
N ASP A 475 -11.43 14.17 15.04
CA ASP A 475 -12.50 14.97 15.64
C ASP A 475 -13.89 14.38 15.32
N LYS A 476 -14.13 13.19 15.86
CA LYS A 476 -15.33 12.38 15.63
C LYS A 476 -16.62 13.11 16.01
N LYS A 477 -16.60 13.90 17.12
CA LYS A 477 -17.79 14.64 17.60
C LYS A 477 -18.19 15.72 16.59
N CYS A 478 -17.23 16.54 16.16
CA CYS A 478 -17.46 17.57 15.16
C CYS A 478 -17.94 16.97 13.84
N PHE A 479 -17.28 15.91 13.38
CA PHE A 479 -17.63 15.24 12.13
C PHE A 479 -19.06 14.65 12.17
N THR A 480 -19.41 13.92 13.22
CA THR A 480 -20.76 13.32 13.35
C THR A 480 -21.85 14.40 13.37
N LYS A 481 -21.61 15.52 14.07
CA LYS A 481 -22.56 16.65 14.10
C LYS A 481 -22.68 17.31 12.73
N ALA A 482 -21.58 17.56 12.03
CA ALA A 482 -21.59 18.11 10.67
C ALA A 482 -22.33 17.19 9.69
N LEU A 483 -22.05 15.89 9.74
CA LEU A 483 -22.68 14.90 8.88
C LEU A 483 -24.17 14.76 9.16
N SER A 484 -24.64 14.85 10.42
CA SER A 484 -26.06 14.78 10.76
C SER A 484 -26.88 15.89 10.10
N GLY A 485 -26.30 17.08 9.91
CA GLY A 485 -26.91 18.17 9.15
C GLY A 485 -26.94 17.96 7.63
N MET A 486 -26.22 16.96 7.13
CA MET A 486 -26.08 16.68 5.69
C MET A 486 -26.72 15.35 5.25
N GLY A 487 -27.58 14.76 6.07
CA GLY A 487 -28.19 13.44 5.84
C GLY A 487 -29.00 13.30 4.54
N ARG A 488 -29.47 14.41 3.96
CA ARG A 488 -30.14 14.41 2.65
C ARG A 488 -29.18 14.10 1.50
N VAL A 489 -27.90 14.56 1.57
CA VAL A 489 -26.93 14.47 0.48
C VAL A 489 -25.84 13.42 0.73
N TRP A 490 -25.55 13.09 2.00
CA TRP A 490 -24.56 12.07 2.36
C TRP A 490 -25.17 10.94 3.19
N ARG A 491 -24.92 9.70 2.78
CA ARG A 491 -25.23 8.49 3.55
C ARG A 491 -23.93 7.85 4.03
N LYS A 492 -23.76 7.72 5.34
CA LYS A 492 -22.65 6.95 5.91
C LYS A 492 -22.86 5.46 5.63
N VAL A 493 -21.89 4.81 5.00
CA VAL A 493 -21.93 3.39 4.62
C VAL A 493 -21.12 2.55 5.61
N HIS A 494 -19.89 2.98 5.90
CA HIS A 494 -18.96 2.22 6.72
C HIS A 494 -18.09 3.13 7.59
N THR A 495 -17.52 2.57 8.65
CA THR A 495 -16.55 3.27 9.51
C THR A 495 -15.45 2.30 9.91
N VAL A 496 -14.22 2.65 9.59
CA VAL A 496 -13.02 1.92 10.01
C VAL A 496 -12.38 2.68 11.19
N TRP A 497 -12.22 1.99 12.30
CA TRP A 497 -11.52 2.53 13.46
C TRP A 497 -10.04 2.23 13.37
N ILE A 498 -9.21 3.26 13.37
CA ILE A 498 -7.76 3.16 13.21
C ILE A 498 -7.01 3.75 14.39
N ASN A 499 -5.79 3.26 14.59
CA ASN A 499 -4.84 3.81 15.55
C ASN A 499 -3.60 4.31 14.79
N ILE A 500 -3.36 5.63 14.82
CA ILE A 500 -2.22 6.27 14.18
C ILE A 500 -1.27 6.75 15.28
N GLY A 501 -0.23 5.96 15.57
CA GLY A 501 0.79 6.35 16.56
C GLY A 501 0.20 6.72 17.93
N GLY A 502 -0.73 5.89 18.44
CA GLY A 502 -1.44 6.11 19.71
C GLY A 502 -2.64 7.06 19.61
N LEU A 503 -2.94 7.62 18.44
CA LEU A 503 -4.11 8.47 18.22
C LEU A 503 -5.26 7.65 17.61
N HIS A 504 -6.36 7.51 18.35
CA HIS A 504 -7.58 6.87 17.84
C HIS A 504 -8.31 7.81 16.88
N ALA A 505 -8.36 7.44 15.59
CA ALA A 505 -9.07 8.14 14.54
C ALA A 505 -10.14 7.25 13.90
N ALA A 506 -10.94 7.81 13.01
CA ALA A 506 -11.93 7.08 12.24
C ALA A 506 -11.86 7.47 10.76
N VAL A 507 -11.97 6.48 9.90
CA VAL A 507 -12.15 6.64 8.46
C VAL A 507 -13.62 6.35 8.14
N TYR A 508 -14.31 7.32 7.55
CA TYR A 508 -15.72 7.24 7.20
C TYR A 508 -15.89 7.08 5.71
N LEU A 509 -16.53 6.00 5.28
CA LEU A 509 -17.01 5.85 3.91
C LEU A 509 -18.42 6.43 3.79
N LEU A 510 -18.58 7.42 2.94
CA LEU A 510 -19.83 8.08 2.61
C LEU A 510 -20.20 7.81 1.15
N LYS A 511 -21.49 7.67 0.88
CA LYS A 511 -22.05 7.61 -0.46
C LYS A 511 -22.91 8.85 -0.72
N ARG A 512 -22.72 9.48 -1.88
CA ARG A 512 -23.53 10.60 -2.33
C ARG A 512 -24.93 10.10 -2.71
N THR A 513 -25.98 10.72 -2.15
CA THR A 513 -27.36 10.38 -2.51
C THR A 513 -27.73 10.97 -3.89
N PRO A 514 -28.79 10.49 -4.55
CA PRO A 514 -29.26 11.07 -5.81
C PRO A 514 -29.82 12.49 -5.70
N GLN A 515 -30.07 12.97 -4.48
CA GLN A 515 -30.63 14.31 -4.23
C GLN A 515 -29.77 15.40 -4.90
N THR A 516 -30.42 16.31 -5.63
CA THR A 516 -29.72 17.47 -6.21
C THR A 516 -29.20 18.39 -5.13
N PHE A 517 -28.04 18.98 -5.39
CA PHE A 517 -27.49 20.03 -4.52
C PHE A 517 -28.31 21.31 -4.73
N VAL A 518 -28.92 21.84 -3.68
CA VAL A 518 -29.66 23.11 -3.70
C VAL A 518 -28.75 24.19 -3.06
N HIS A 519 -28.52 25.27 -3.78
CA HIS A 519 -27.74 26.38 -3.26
C HIS A 519 -28.54 27.14 -2.18
N PRO A 520 -27.94 27.49 -1.01
CA PRO A 520 -28.67 28.14 0.10
C PRO A 520 -29.41 29.44 -0.26
N SER A 521 -28.99 30.10 -1.33
CA SER A 521 -29.65 31.32 -1.84
C SER A 521 -31.00 31.10 -2.51
N GLN A 522 -31.35 29.85 -2.85
CA GLN A 522 -32.68 29.53 -3.45
C GLN A 522 -33.73 29.12 -2.42
N ASP A 523 -33.35 28.73 -1.22
CA ASP A 523 -34.30 28.41 -0.14
C ASP A 523 -34.84 29.67 0.55
N GLY A 524 -34.13 30.80 0.48
CA GLY A 524 -34.55 32.08 1.04
C GLY A 524 -35.70 32.74 0.25
N GLU A 525 -35.77 32.54 -1.06
CA GLU A 525 -36.82 33.13 -1.90
C GLU A 525 -38.13 32.35 -1.84
N LYS A 526 -38.11 31.03 -1.58
CA LYS A 526 -39.34 30.23 -1.44
C LYS A 526 -40.06 30.41 -0.10
N LEU A 527 -39.35 30.83 0.95
CA LEU A 527 -39.97 31.16 2.24
C LEU A 527 -40.57 32.58 2.31
N LEU A 528 -40.08 33.49 1.47
CA LEU A 528 -40.60 34.86 1.37
C LEU A 528 -41.75 34.98 0.36
N GLY A 529 -41.91 34.02 -0.57
CA GLY A 529 -43.01 33.99 -1.56
C GLY A 529 -44.36 33.51 -1.02
N ASN A 530 -44.37 32.74 0.09
CA ASN A 530 -45.61 32.21 0.69
C ASN A 530 -46.14 33.04 1.86
N ALA A 531 -45.50 34.16 2.22
CA ALA A 531 -45.97 35.03 3.32
C ALA A 531 -46.65 36.30 2.84
N LYS A 532 -46.97 36.43 1.53
CA LYS A 532 -47.64 37.62 0.96
C LYS A 532 -49.01 37.42 0.37
N ASN A 533 -49.66 36.26 0.59
CA ASN A 533 -51.01 35.99 0.09
C ASN A 533 -52.02 35.58 1.17
N GLU A 534 -51.87 36.04 2.39
CA GLU A 534 -52.92 35.93 3.42
C GLU A 534 -53.05 37.29 4.14
N ASP A 535 -53.45 38.32 3.44
CA ASP A 535 -54.11 39.55 3.93
C ASP A 535 -54.51 40.37 2.71
N ASP A 536 -55.70 40.09 2.12
CA ASP A 536 -56.66 40.95 1.47
C ASP A 536 -58.02 40.30 1.44
#